data_27e4d51475802c774dc32f673f4045c1
#
_entry.id   27e4d51475802c774dc32f673f4045c1
#
_cell.length_a   1.000
_cell.length_b   1.000
_cell.length_c   1.000
_cell.angle_alpha   90.00
_cell.angle_beta   90.00
_cell.angle_gamma   90.00
#
_symmetry.space_group_name_H-M   'P 1'
#
loop_
_entity.id
_entity.type
_entity.pdbx_description
1 polymer ?
#
loop_
_entity_poly.entity_id
_entity_poly.type
_entity_poly.pdbx_seq_one_letter_code
_entity_poly.pdbx_strand_id
1 'polypeptide(L)'
;MTLSRPGLTAKIRPYRAGDWAAVYDVCIETGNAGQGVRGRYSTDDLLPDIFAGPYLYLEPGHAYVLDNGERAVGYIIGTAGTPDFVAAYEERWLPRLRTRYQPLSRPPVTEEEHRLDVMFHP
;
A
#
# COMPACT_ATOMS: atom_id res chain seq x y z
N MET A 1 8.57 -1.93 -20.77
CA MET A 1 7.61 -2.52 -21.74
C MET A 1 6.48 -1.53 -22.00
N THR A 2 6.11 -1.36 -23.24
CA THR A 2 5.04 -0.42 -23.62
C THR A 2 3.86 -1.20 -24.18
N LEU A 3 2.65 -0.90 -23.67
CA LEU A 3 1.40 -1.44 -24.14
C LEU A 3 0.64 -0.34 -24.85
N SER A 4 0.30 -0.55 -26.13
CA SER A 4 -0.40 0.45 -26.94
C SER A 4 -1.68 -0.11 -27.53
N ARG A 5 -2.75 0.69 -27.48
CA ARG A 5 -4.02 0.43 -28.14
C ARG A 5 -4.49 1.75 -28.78
N PRO A 6 -5.41 1.72 -29.77
CA PRO A 6 -6.00 2.97 -30.26
C PRO A 6 -6.59 3.77 -29.09
N GLY A 7 -6.09 4.99 -28.89
CA GLY A 7 -6.54 5.87 -27.83
C GLY A 7 -6.05 5.54 -26.41
N LEU A 8 -5.16 4.55 -26.26
CA LEU A 8 -4.62 4.17 -24.94
C LEU A 8 -3.15 3.77 -25.06
N THR A 9 -2.30 4.40 -24.25
CA THR A 9 -0.88 4.06 -24.13
C THR A 9 -0.54 3.85 -22.67
N ALA A 10 0.14 2.75 -22.38
CA ALA A 10 0.62 2.45 -21.03
C ALA A 10 2.00 1.83 -21.11
N LYS A 11 2.85 2.12 -20.12
CA LYS A 11 4.17 1.51 -20.02
C LYS A 11 4.49 1.16 -18.58
N ILE A 12 5.28 0.10 -18.41
CA ILE A 12 5.82 -0.28 -17.11
C ILE A 12 7.14 0.45 -16.92
N ARG A 13 7.31 1.12 -15.80
CA ARG A 13 8.52 1.83 -15.44
C ARG A 13 8.81 1.69 -13.94
N PRO A 14 10.08 1.96 -13.51
CA PRO A 14 10.38 1.97 -12.08
C PRO A 14 9.53 2.97 -11.31
N TYR A 15 9.19 2.61 -10.08
CA TYR A 15 8.50 3.48 -9.14
C TYR A 15 9.37 4.70 -8.79
N ARG A 16 8.74 5.85 -8.64
CA ARG A 16 9.34 7.10 -8.14
C ARG A 16 8.52 7.63 -6.98
N ALA A 17 9.15 8.44 -6.11
CA ALA A 17 8.47 9.01 -4.95
C ALA A 17 7.17 9.76 -5.32
N GLY A 18 7.12 10.41 -6.47
CA GLY A 18 5.92 11.09 -6.95
C GLY A 18 4.75 10.17 -7.27
N ASP A 19 4.96 8.85 -7.34
CA ASP A 19 3.90 7.87 -7.60
C ASP A 19 3.19 7.39 -6.33
N TRP A 20 3.66 7.78 -5.15
CA TRP A 20 3.14 7.30 -3.87
C TRP A 20 1.62 7.38 -3.78
N ALA A 21 1.07 8.57 -4.00
CA ALA A 21 -0.37 8.79 -3.90
C ALA A 21 -1.15 7.94 -4.92
N ALA A 22 -0.64 7.82 -6.14
CA ALA A 22 -1.28 7.03 -7.19
C ALA A 22 -1.27 5.53 -6.85
N VAL A 23 -0.15 5.00 -6.33
CA VAL A 23 -0.07 3.60 -5.88
C VAL A 23 -1.05 3.36 -4.73
N TYR A 24 -1.16 4.28 -3.79
CA TYR A 24 -2.13 4.18 -2.71
C TYR A 24 -3.56 4.13 -3.24
N ASP A 25 -3.90 4.98 -4.21
CA ASP A 25 -5.23 4.97 -4.84
C ASP A 25 -5.53 3.61 -5.50
N VAL A 26 -4.56 3.04 -6.22
CA VAL A 26 -4.75 1.72 -6.85
C VAL A 26 -5.00 0.66 -5.79
N CYS A 27 -4.23 0.67 -4.70
CA CYS A 27 -4.41 -0.29 -3.60
C CYS A 27 -5.83 -0.18 -2.99
N ILE A 28 -6.30 1.04 -2.76
CA ILE A 28 -7.63 1.30 -2.22
C ILE A 28 -8.72 0.82 -3.18
N GLU A 29 -8.60 1.14 -4.47
CA GLU A 29 -9.60 0.80 -5.48
C GLU A 29 -9.65 -0.69 -5.81
N THR A 30 -8.56 -1.42 -5.59
CA THR A 30 -8.49 -2.85 -5.93
C THR A 30 -8.57 -3.78 -4.72
N GLY A 31 -8.61 -3.24 -3.51
CA GLY A 31 -8.77 -4.04 -2.29
C GLY A 31 -10.11 -4.77 -2.26
N ASN A 32 -10.28 -5.69 -1.30
CA ASN A 32 -11.49 -6.48 -1.12
C ASN A 32 -11.89 -7.21 -2.41
N ALA A 33 -10.97 -8.02 -2.94
CA ALA A 33 -11.18 -8.80 -4.17
C ALA A 33 -11.54 -7.94 -5.38
N GLY A 34 -10.95 -6.75 -5.48
CA GLY A 34 -11.14 -5.86 -6.62
C GLY A 34 -12.33 -4.91 -6.51
N GLN A 35 -13.09 -4.98 -5.43
CA GLN A 35 -14.27 -4.13 -5.25
C GLN A 35 -13.98 -2.76 -4.64
N GLY A 36 -12.74 -2.58 -4.13
CA GLY A 36 -12.34 -1.37 -3.45
C GLY A 36 -12.68 -1.37 -1.96
N VAL A 37 -11.95 -0.56 -1.21
CA VAL A 37 -12.12 -0.46 0.25
C VAL A 37 -12.36 0.98 0.71
N ARG A 38 -12.66 1.88 -0.22
CA ARG A 38 -12.90 3.28 0.12
C ARG A 38 -14.10 3.38 1.07
N GLY A 39 -13.90 4.04 2.19
CA GLY A 39 -14.93 4.21 3.21
C GLY A 39 -15.16 3.02 4.13
N ARG A 40 -14.43 1.89 3.97
CA ARG A 40 -14.62 0.70 4.81
C ARG A 40 -13.88 0.77 6.14
N TYR A 41 -12.82 1.54 6.23
CA TYR A 41 -11.99 1.65 7.42
C TYR A 41 -12.01 3.08 7.97
N SER A 42 -11.45 3.28 9.15
CA SER A 42 -11.36 4.61 9.77
C SER A 42 -10.61 5.61 8.91
N THR A 43 -9.70 5.14 8.07
CA THR A 43 -9.04 5.92 7.02
C THR A 43 -8.84 5.05 5.79
N ASP A 44 -8.98 5.62 4.61
CA ASP A 44 -8.76 4.92 3.34
C ASP A 44 -7.30 4.47 3.19
N ASP A 45 -6.37 5.14 3.85
CA ASP A 45 -4.95 4.82 3.80
C ASP A 45 -4.56 3.58 4.60
N LEU A 46 -5.45 3.04 5.43
CA LEU A 46 -5.12 1.92 6.30
C LEU A 46 -4.60 0.71 5.52
N LEU A 47 -5.34 0.28 4.50
CA LEU A 47 -4.95 -0.89 3.71
C LEU A 47 -3.61 -0.68 2.99
N PRO A 48 -3.39 0.42 2.24
CA PRO A 48 -2.09 0.63 1.61
C PRO A 48 -0.96 0.87 2.62
N ASP A 49 -1.22 1.46 3.78
CA ASP A 49 -0.20 1.61 4.82
C ASP A 49 0.31 0.26 5.34
N ILE A 50 -0.51 -0.77 5.31
CA ILE A 50 -0.13 -2.12 5.73
C ILE A 50 0.55 -2.88 4.61
N PHE A 51 0.01 -2.84 3.39
CA PHE A 51 0.35 -3.77 2.33
C PHE A 51 1.14 -3.17 1.15
N ALA A 52 1.15 -1.87 0.96
CA ALA A 52 1.85 -1.22 -0.15
C ALA A 52 2.98 -0.30 0.33
N GLY A 53 2.68 0.61 1.24
CA GLY A 53 3.62 1.61 1.72
C GLY A 53 4.96 1.05 2.20
N PRO A 54 4.98 -0.05 2.97
CA PRO A 54 6.26 -0.59 3.45
C PRO A 54 7.19 -1.01 2.31
N TYR A 55 6.69 -1.57 1.22
CA TYR A 55 7.52 -1.91 0.06
C TYR A 55 8.08 -0.66 -0.61
N LEU A 56 7.26 0.35 -0.79
CA LEU A 56 7.66 1.61 -1.42
C LEU A 56 8.70 2.37 -0.58
N TYR A 57 8.59 2.25 0.73
CA TYR A 57 9.47 2.94 1.67
C TYR A 57 10.78 2.18 1.90
N LEU A 58 10.70 0.86 2.12
CA LEU A 58 11.86 0.05 2.49
C LEU A 58 12.66 -0.43 1.28
N GLU A 59 11.99 -0.77 0.19
CA GLU A 59 12.63 -1.33 -1.01
C GLU A 59 12.07 -0.72 -2.30
N PRO A 60 12.16 0.61 -2.48
CA PRO A 60 11.60 1.25 -3.67
C PRO A 60 12.23 0.76 -4.98
N GLY A 61 13.47 0.26 -4.95
CA GLY A 61 14.13 -0.29 -6.13
C GLY A 61 13.50 -1.58 -6.67
N HIS A 62 12.63 -2.22 -5.90
CA HIS A 62 11.90 -3.43 -6.32
C HIS A 62 10.43 -3.13 -6.69
N ALA A 63 10.08 -1.86 -6.81
CA ALA A 63 8.72 -1.45 -7.16
C ALA A 63 8.66 -0.90 -8.58
N TYR A 64 7.61 -1.26 -9.30
CA TYR A 64 7.33 -0.81 -10.67
C TYR A 64 5.89 -0.37 -10.75
N VAL A 65 5.60 0.55 -11.65
CA VAL A 65 4.24 1.04 -11.89
C VAL A 65 3.88 0.92 -13.37
N LEU A 66 2.59 0.78 -13.63
CA LEU A 66 2.02 0.91 -14.95
C LEU A 66 1.54 2.34 -15.12
N ASP A 67 2.18 3.07 -16.02
CA ASP A 67 1.94 4.50 -16.25
C ASP A 67 1.12 4.67 -17.53
N ASN A 68 -0.04 5.32 -17.45
CA ASN A 68 -0.91 5.55 -18.61
C ASN A 68 -0.60 6.86 -19.36
N GLY A 69 0.51 7.52 -19.01
CA GLY A 69 0.88 8.82 -19.57
C GLY A 69 0.50 10.00 -18.69
N GLU A 70 -0.38 9.80 -17.72
CA GLU A 70 -0.81 10.83 -16.77
C GLU A 70 -0.42 10.46 -15.35
N ARG A 71 -0.61 9.20 -14.97
CA ARG A 71 -0.33 8.72 -13.61
C ARG A 71 -0.12 7.20 -13.61
N ALA A 72 0.35 6.68 -12.48
CA ALA A 72 0.38 5.25 -12.25
C ALA A 72 -1.05 4.73 -12.05
N VAL A 73 -1.40 3.68 -12.80
CA VAL A 73 -2.72 3.03 -12.73
C VAL A 73 -2.61 1.56 -12.32
N GLY A 74 -1.42 1.09 -12.05
CA GLY A 74 -1.14 -0.25 -11.54
C GLY A 74 0.25 -0.29 -10.92
N TYR A 75 0.56 -1.35 -10.16
CA TYR A 75 1.87 -1.49 -9.55
C TYR A 75 2.24 -2.96 -9.32
N ILE A 76 3.53 -3.20 -9.22
CA ILE A 76 4.10 -4.47 -8.79
C ILE A 76 5.12 -4.12 -7.69
N ILE A 77 4.99 -4.75 -6.55
CA ILE A 77 5.88 -4.57 -5.41
C ILE A 77 6.38 -5.93 -4.93
N GLY A 78 7.55 -5.95 -4.32
CA GLY A 78 8.11 -7.19 -3.83
C GLY A 78 9.39 -6.97 -3.05
N THR A 79 9.95 -8.06 -2.57
CA THR A 79 11.24 -8.07 -1.88
C THR A 79 12.11 -9.18 -2.43
N ALA A 80 13.43 -8.94 -2.43
CA ALA A 80 14.41 -9.96 -2.79
C ALA A 80 14.76 -10.88 -1.61
N GLY A 81 14.41 -10.49 -0.37
CA GLY A 81 14.71 -11.28 0.82
C GLY A 81 13.65 -11.09 1.90
N THR A 82 12.70 -12.04 1.99
CA THR A 82 11.58 -11.95 2.93
C THR A 82 12.00 -11.80 4.40
N PRO A 83 12.98 -12.58 4.92
CA PRO A 83 13.39 -12.40 6.32
C PRO A 83 13.93 -11.00 6.62
N ASP A 84 14.75 -10.46 5.73
CA ASP A 84 15.32 -9.12 5.89
C ASP A 84 14.23 -8.06 5.78
N PHE A 85 13.28 -8.26 4.88
CA PHE A 85 12.14 -7.35 4.73
C PHE A 85 11.26 -7.33 5.98
N VAL A 86 10.95 -8.50 6.55
CA VAL A 86 10.15 -8.58 7.78
C VAL A 86 10.85 -7.88 8.93
N ALA A 87 12.16 -8.08 9.09
CA ALA A 87 12.93 -7.40 10.12
C ALA A 87 12.92 -5.88 9.94
N ALA A 88 13.10 -5.39 8.71
CA ALA A 88 13.03 -3.97 8.41
C ALA A 88 11.63 -3.40 8.61
N TYR A 89 10.59 -4.16 8.27
CA TYR A 89 9.21 -3.78 8.51
C TYR A 89 8.96 -3.54 10.01
N GLU A 90 9.37 -4.47 10.86
CA GLU A 90 9.19 -4.37 12.30
C GLU A 90 10.00 -3.23 12.90
N GLU A 91 11.22 -3.02 12.42
CA GLU A 91 12.16 -2.03 12.98
C GLU A 91 11.91 -0.62 12.48
N ARG A 92 11.56 -0.45 11.19
CA ARG A 92 11.54 0.85 10.53
C ARG A 92 10.16 1.32 10.10
N TRP A 93 9.24 0.42 9.78
CA TRP A 93 7.92 0.78 9.29
C TRP A 93 6.84 0.68 10.36
N LEU A 94 6.79 -0.42 11.09
CA LEU A 94 5.77 -0.64 12.11
C LEU A 94 5.74 0.45 13.20
N PRO A 95 6.88 0.97 13.69
CA PRO A 95 6.84 2.11 14.63
C PRO A 95 6.14 3.35 14.06
N ARG A 96 6.26 3.59 12.76
CA ARG A 96 5.56 4.69 12.08
C ARG A 96 4.06 4.46 12.06
N LEU A 97 3.62 3.23 11.82
CA LEU A 97 2.20 2.87 11.88
C LEU A 97 1.63 3.01 13.28
N ARG A 98 2.38 2.60 14.29
CA ARG A 98 1.96 2.75 15.69
C ARG A 98 1.76 4.21 16.09
N THR A 99 2.57 5.11 15.57
CA THR A 99 2.42 6.54 15.80
C THR A 99 1.19 7.08 15.06
N ARG A 100 0.97 6.65 13.83
CA ARG A 100 -0.15 7.10 13.01
C ARG A 100 -1.48 6.52 13.47
N TYR A 101 -1.50 5.25 13.88
CA TYR A 101 -2.69 4.53 14.32
C TYR A 101 -2.60 4.30 15.83
N GLN A 102 -3.17 5.22 16.62
CA GLN A 102 -3.18 5.11 18.06
C GLN A 102 -4.09 3.96 18.51
N PRO A 103 -3.88 3.41 19.74
CA PRO A 103 -4.80 2.41 20.28
C PRO A 103 -6.23 2.93 20.27
N LEU A 104 -7.19 2.04 20.05
CA LEU A 104 -8.59 2.42 20.08
C LEU A 104 -8.97 3.00 21.44
N SER A 105 -9.62 4.17 21.43
CA SER A 105 -10.15 4.81 22.64
C SER A 105 -11.56 4.32 22.97
N ARG A 106 -12.11 3.46 22.16
CA ARG A 106 -13.44 2.85 22.26
C ARG A 106 -13.37 1.38 21.88
N PRO A 107 -14.35 0.56 22.26
CA PRO A 107 -14.41 -0.82 21.77
C PRO A 107 -14.45 -0.86 20.25
N PRO A 108 -13.77 -1.83 19.62
CA PRO A 108 -13.79 -1.97 18.17
C PRO A 108 -15.21 -2.25 17.67
N VAL A 109 -15.56 -1.61 16.55
CA VAL A 109 -16.88 -1.74 15.94
C VAL A 109 -16.97 -3.01 15.09
N THR A 110 -15.86 -3.38 14.46
CA THR A 110 -15.76 -4.57 13.60
C THR A 110 -14.64 -5.49 14.07
N GLU A 111 -14.75 -6.76 13.69
CA GLU A 111 -13.67 -7.72 13.97
C GLU A 111 -12.38 -7.33 13.27
N GLU A 112 -12.47 -6.78 12.06
CA GLU A 112 -11.30 -6.30 11.32
C GLU A 112 -10.60 -5.17 12.08
N GLU A 113 -11.36 -4.21 12.60
CA GLU A 113 -10.82 -3.11 13.39
C GLU A 113 -10.12 -3.62 14.64
N HIS A 114 -10.70 -4.62 15.31
CA HIS A 114 -10.10 -5.26 16.46
C HIS A 114 -8.76 -5.94 16.11
N ARG A 115 -8.73 -6.69 15.01
CA ARG A 115 -7.52 -7.38 14.57
C ARG A 115 -6.40 -6.38 14.26
N LEU A 116 -6.74 -5.27 13.61
CA LEU A 116 -5.76 -4.24 13.27
C LEU A 116 -5.23 -3.54 14.53
N ASP A 117 -6.11 -3.26 15.48
CA ASP A 117 -5.70 -2.67 16.76
C ASP A 117 -4.72 -3.59 17.50
N VAL A 118 -5.03 -4.87 17.59
CA VAL A 118 -4.16 -5.86 18.23
C VAL A 118 -2.82 -5.99 17.48
N MET A 119 -2.83 -5.91 16.15
CA MET A 119 -1.61 -6.00 15.35
C MET A 119 -0.67 -4.83 15.61
N PHE A 120 -1.21 -3.61 15.71
CA PHE A 120 -0.39 -2.41 15.95
C PHE A 120 -0.06 -2.21 17.44
N HIS A 121 -0.93 -2.63 18.32
CA HIS A 121 -0.84 -2.43 19.76
C HIS A 121 -1.13 -3.72 20.50
N PRO A 122 -0.25 -4.74 20.34
CA PRO A 122 -0.43 -6.03 20.98
C PRO A 122 -0.36 -5.96 22.53
#